data_ac547099796a807e2ee7fab9586e055c
#
_entry.id   ac547099796a807e2ee7fab9586e055c
#
_cell.length_a   1.000
_cell.length_b   1.000
_cell.length_c   1.000
_cell.angle_alpha   90.00
_cell.angle_beta   90.00
_cell.angle_gamma   90.00
#
_symmetry.space_group_name_H-M   'P 1'
#
loop_
_entity.id
_entity.type
_entity.pdbx_description
1 polymer ?
#
loop_
_entity_poly.entity_id
_entity_poly.type
_entity_poly.pdbx_seq_one_letter_code
_entity_poly.pdbx_strand_id
1 'polypeptide(L)'
;VDVANRVSMGTKRVVKQTVPAKPTMQTVTNLSTKVKVFSEEKCKSATITVGKKKYKITKKKYVASKKMYRYQRKITKTNSGVKVNAYLTNIKGNSPVLKTKKIEVVPDTPKVDKLKAGLKKVTGHVDVVGDGTEADGVTVENTNTKVFILVNGKKYIASIDFGGNYTVKLKKPLISKDKVIVKARNKKGMGIKKKYIVK
;
A
#
# COMPACT_ATOMS: atom_id res chain seq x y z
N VAL A 1 52.26 -30.76 -42.89
CA VAL A 1 51.06 -31.01 -42.05
C VAL A 1 50.49 -29.66 -41.68
N ASP A 2 49.41 -29.26 -42.35
CA ASP A 2 48.78 -27.99 -42.26
C ASP A 2 47.74 -28.03 -41.13
N VAL A 3 48.01 -27.31 -40.05
CA VAL A 3 47.10 -27.19 -38.91
C VAL A 3 46.21 -25.99 -39.16
N ALA A 4 45.10 -26.22 -39.82
CA ALA A 4 44.09 -25.19 -40.03
C ALA A 4 43.54 -24.66 -38.71
N ASN A 5 43.97 -23.46 -38.36
CA ASN A 5 43.48 -22.70 -37.21
C ASN A 5 42.04 -22.30 -37.44
N ARG A 6 41.08 -23.17 -37.11
CA ARG A 6 39.65 -22.85 -37.14
C ARG A 6 39.34 -21.89 -35.99
N VAL A 7 39.44 -20.59 -36.26
CA VAL A 7 38.84 -19.56 -35.40
C VAL A 7 37.33 -19.70 -35.52
N SER A 8 36.70 -20.26 -34.52
CA SER A 8 35.25 -20.26 -34.38
C SER A 8 34.79 -18.82 -34.26
N MET A 9 34.26 -18.27 -35.31
CA MET A 9 33.54 -16.97 -35.23
C MET A 9 32.29 -17.16 -34.41
N GLY A 10 32.37 -16.83 -33.13
CA GLY A 10 31.22 -16.79 -32.23
C GLY A 10 30.16 -15.87 -32.83
N THR A 11 29.04 -16.41 -33.22
CA THR A 11 27.88 -15.67 -33.68
C THR A 11 27.45 -14.70 -32.59
N LYS A 12 27.80 -13.43 -32.67
CA LYS A 12 27.28 -12.40 -31.79
C LYS A 12 25.74 -12.37 -31.93
N ARG A 13 25.04 -13.01 -30.99
CA ARG A 13 23.58 -12.85 -30.90
C ARG A 13 23.30 -11.40 -30.57
N VAL A 14 22.85 -10.64 -31.54
CA VAL A 14 22.33 -9.30 -31.31
C VAL A 14 21.01 -9.43 -30.56
N VAL A 15 21.04 -9.23 -29.26
CA VAL A 15 19.82 -9.15 -28.46
C VAL A 15 19.06 -7.92 -28.91
N LYS A 16 18.00 -8.11 -29.68
CA LYS A 16 17.14 -7.02 -30.15
C LYS A 16 16.44 -6.41 -28.98
N GLN A 17 16.90 -5.26 -28.52
CA GLN A 17 16.23 -4.54 -27.45
C GLN A 17 14.83 -4.10 -27.89
N THR A 18 13.83 -4.46 -27.13
CA THR A 18 12.43 -4.07 -27.34
C THR A 18 12.02 -2.97 -26.36
N VAL A 19 10.85 -2.38 -26.54
CA VAL A 19 10.25 -1.51 -25.52
C VAL A 19 10.04 -2.28 -24.23
N PRO A 20 10.10 -1.62 -23.04
CA PRO A 20 9.94 -2.32 -21.78
C PRO A 20 8.59 -3.03 -21.67
N ALA A 21 8.56 -4.13 -20.96
CA ALA A 21 7.30 -4.76 -20.56
C ALA A 21 6.46 -3.82 -19.68
N LYS A 22 5.16 -4.06 -19.64
CA LYS A 22 4.23 -3.30 -18.80
C LYS A 22 4.66 -3.41 -17.33
N PRO A 23 4.79 -2.27 -16.60
CA PRO A 23 5.20 -2.32 -15.20
C PRO A 23 4.15 -2.96 -14.30
N THR A 24 4.58 -3.39 -13.13
CA THR A 24 3.70 -3.69 -12.00
C THR A 24 3.78 -2.56 -10.96
N MET A 25 2.76 -2.40 -10.14
CA MET A 25 2.69 -1.34 -9.14
C MET A 25 2.12 -1.88 -7.84
N GLN A 26 2.71 -1.45 -6.71
CA GLN A 26 2.12 -1.71 -5.40
C GLN A 26 0.77 -1.00 -5.30
N THR A 27 -0.20 -1.64 -4.66
CA THR A 27 -1.49 -1.01 -4.34
C THR A 27 -1.27 0.35 -3.66
N VAL A 28 -1.95 1.37 -4.17
CA VAL A 28 -1.92 2.72 -3.63
C VAL A 28 -3.23 2.98 -2.92
N THR A 29 -3.15 3.43 -1.67
CA THR A 29 -4.31 3.74 -0.83
C THR A 29 -4.32 5.23 -0.48
N ASN A 30 -5.42 5.72 0.07
CA ASN A 30 -5.56 7.10 0.58
C ASN A 30 -4.48 7.46 1.63
N LEU A 31 -3.92 6.46 2.32
CA LEU A 31 -2.85 6.65 3.32
C LEU A 31 -1.44 6.53 2.74
N SER A 32 -1.30 6.20 1.45
CA SER A 32 0.00 6.02 0.83
C SER A 32 0.74 7.34 0.70
N THR A 33 1.96 7.39 1.22
CA THR A 33 2.90 8.51 1.07
C THR A 33 3.95 8.26 -0.02
N LYS A 34 3.90 7.09 -0.66
CA LYS A 34 4.82 6.67 -1.72
C LYS A 34 4.12 5.81 -2.74
N VAL A 35 4.44 6.00 -4.01
CA VAL A 35 4.09 5.08 -5.10
C VAL A 35 5.34 4.31 -5.50
N LYS A 36 5.20 2.98 -5.64
CA LYS A 36 6.29 2.08 -6.05
C LYS A 36 5.87 1.34 -7.31
N VAL A 37 6.71 1.44 -8.33
CA VAL A 37 6.56 0.76 -9.63
C VAL A 37 7.72 -0.19 -9.78
N PHE A 38 7.46 -1.38 -10.32
CA PHE A 38 8.45 -2.43 -10.50
C PHE A 38 8.58 -2.82 -11.96
N SER A 39 9.80 -3.20 -12.33
CA SER A 39 10.18 -3.69 -13.66
C SER A 39 11.14 -4.85 -13.51
N GLU A 40 11.00 -5.87 -14.33
CA GLU A 40 11.98 -6.97 -14.42
C GLU A 40 13.29 -6.48 -15.04
N GLU A 41 13.22 -5.52 -15.94
CA GLU A 41 14.38 -4.95 -16.61
C GLU A 41 14.78 -3.57 -16.06
N LYS A 42 16.06 -3.22 -16.21
CA LYS A 42 16.63 -1.92 -15.80
C LYS A 42 16.29 -0.83 -16.83
N CYS A 43 15.16 -0.17 -16.68
CA CYS A 43 14.74 0.90 -17.58
C CYS A 43 15.44 2.24 -17.29
N LYS A 44 15.48 3.15 -18.28
CA LYS A 44 16.01 4.51 -18.14
C LYS A 44 15.24 5.30 -17.09
N SER A 45 13.92 5.23 -17.13
CA SER A 45 13.04 5.90 -16.17
C SER A 45 11.69 5.18 -16.02
N ALA A 46 10.99 5.51 -14.95
CA ALA A 46 9.56 5.26 -14.78
C ALA A 46 8.81 6.59 -14.71
N THR A 47 7.69 6.71 -15.37
CA THR A 47 6.77 7.84 -15.23
C THR A 47 5.54 7.38 -14.48
N ILE A 48 5.21 8.10 -13.40
CA ILE A 48 4.01 7.86 -12.58
C ILE A 48 3.12 9.09 -12.67
N THR A 49 1.85 8.90 -12.93
CA THR A 49 0.84 9.96 -12.90
C THR A 49 -0.13 9.70 -11.76
N VAL A 50 -0.33 10.66 -10.88
CA VAL A 50 -1.29 10.63 -9.77
C VAL A 50 -2.28 11.77 -9.97
N GLY A 51 -3.48 11.46 -10.38
CA GLY A 51 -4.44 12.45 -10.85
C GLY A 51 -3.87 13.24 -12.04
N LYS A 52 -3.78 14.57 -11.89
CA LYS A 52 -3.19 15.46 -12.90
C LYS A 52 -1.66 15.60 -12.78
N LYS A 53 -1.05 15.16 -11.67
CA LYS A 53 0.40 15.34 -11.41
C LYS A 53 1.21 14.20 -12.03
N LYS A 54 2.25 14.54 -12.81
CA LYS A 54 3.14 13.59 -13.48
C LYS A 54 4.54 13.66 -12.89
N TYR A 55 5.13 12.51 -12.61
CA TYR A 55 6.46 12.38 -12.00
C TYR A 55 7.34 11.47 -12.82
N LYS A 56 8.47 11.96 -13.31
CA LYS A 56 9.52 11.17 -13.96
C LYS A 56 10.55 10.74 -12.91
N ILE A 57 10.88 9.45 -12.85
CA ILE A 57 11.76 8.84 -11.84
C ILE A 57 12.89 8.12 -12.57
N THR A 58 14.10 8.59 -12.38
CA THR A 58 15.31 7.99 -12.94
C THR A 58 16.05 7.11 -11.94
N LYS A 59 15.96 7.46 -10.64
CA LYS A 59 16.55 6.65 -9.55
C LYS A 59 15.79 5.34 -9.38
N LYS A 60 16.53 4.23 -9.36
CA LYS A 60 16.02 2.87 -9.25
C LYS A 60 16.86 2.07 -8.30
N LYS A 61 16.25 1.09 -7.61
CA LYS A 61 16.92 0.13 -6.74
C LYS A 61 16.50 -1.28 -7.13
N TYR A 62 17.46 -2.20 -7.27
CA TYR A 62 17.17 -3.61 -7.43
C TYR A 62 16.66 -4.20 -6.11
N VAL A 63 15.59 -4.99 -6.15
CA VAL A 63 14.97 -5.66 -5.01
C VAL A 63 15.14 -7.16 -5.22
N ALA A 64 16.15 -7.76 -4.59
CA ALA A 64 16.52 -9.15 -4.80
C ALA A 64 15.36 -10.12 -4.51
N SER A 65 14.61 -9.93 -3.42
CA SER A 65 13.46 -10.77 -3.05
C SER A 65 12.34 -10.80 -4.09
N LYS A 66 12.30 -9.85 -5.02
CA LYS A 66 11.32 -9.77 -6.10
C LYS A 66 11.94 -9.99 -7.49
N LYS A 67 13.27 -10.06 -7.56
CA LYS A 67 14.04 -10.07 -8.83
C LYS A 67 13.66 -8.90 -9.77
N MET A 68 13.36 -7.71 -9.20
CA MET A 68 12.83 -6.57 -9.94
C MET A 68 13.53 -5.27 -9.57
N TYR A 69 13.59 -4.32 -10.51
CA TYR A 69 13.96 -2.93 -10.25
C TYR A 69 12.77 -2.14 -9.74
N ARG A 70 12.94 -1.42 -8.64
CA ARG A 70 11.94 -0.56 -8.03
C ARG A 70 12.21 0.91 -8.34
N TYR A 71 11.21 1.60 -8.85
CA TYR A 71 11.13 3.05 -9.00
C TYR A 71 10.14 3.56 -7.96
N GLN A 72 10.52 4.59 -7.21
CA GLN A 72 9.71 5.07 -6.09
C GLN A 72 9.65 6.59 -6.06
N ARG A 73 8.47 7.14 -5.81
CA ARG A 73 8.23 8.57 -5.61
C ARG A 73 7.44 8.79 -4.32
N LYS A 74 7.86 9.78 -3.52
CA LYS A 74 7.02 10.32 -2.45
C LYS A 74 5.86 11.09 -3.08
N ILE A 75 4.67 10.93 -2.53
CA ILE A 75 3.45 11.65 -2.91
C ILE A 75 2.80 12.22 -1.66
N THR A 76 2.02 13.27 -1.79
CA THR A 76 1.09 13.70 -0.75
C THR A 76 -0.04 12.68 -0.63
N LYS A 77 -0.61 12.54 0.56
CA LYS A 77 -1.84 11.75 0.72
C LYS A 77 -2.88 12.26 -0.29
N THR A 78 -3.56 11.35 -0.95
CA THR A 78 -4.45 11.66 -2.05
C THR A 78 -5.81 11.03 -1.77
N ASN A 79 -6.86 11.75 -2.11
CA ASN A 79 -8.24 11.27 -1.91
C ASN A 79 -8.49 9.96 -2.70
N SER A 80 -9.49 9.21 -2.26
CA SER A 80 -9.98 8.02 -2.97
C SER A 80 -10.47 8.36 -4.38
N GLY A 81 -10.55 7.36 -5.23
CA GLY A 81 -11.01 7.51 -6.60
C GLY A 81 -10.02 8.15 -7.58
N VAL A 82 -8.95 8.77 -7.09
CA VAL A 82 -7.91 9.34 -7.96
C VAL A 82 -7.20 8.25 -8.74
N LYS A 83 -7.08 8.47 -10.05
CA LYS A 83 -6.39 7.52 -10.95
C LYS A 83 -4.87 7.62 -10.81
N VAL A 84 -4.19 6.45 -10.77
CA VAL A 84 -2.73 6.36 -10.77
C VAL A 84 -2.29 5.52 -11.96
N ASN A 85 -1.52 6.07 -12.86
CA ASN A 85 -0.99 5.39 -14.03
C ASN A 85 0.53 5.32 -13.95
N ALA A 86 1.13 4.33 -14.59
CA ALA A 86 2.58 4.24 -14.72
C ALA A 86 3.00 3.63 -16.06
N TYR A 87 4.16 4.05 -16.56
CA TYR A 87 4.85 3.40 -17.65
C TYR A 87 6.36 3.50 -17.46
N LEU A 88 7.09 2.65 -18.14
CA LEU A 88 8.55 2.59 -18.14
C LEU A 88 9.08 3.14 -19.46
N THR A 89 10.30 3.67 -19.44
CA THR A 89 11.00 4.17 -20.64
C THR A 89 12.39 3.58 -20.70
N ASN A 90 12.75 2.98 -21.84
CA ASN A 90 14.12 2.64 -22.20
C ASN A 90 14.55 3.39 -23.47
N ILE A 91 15.67 3.01 -24.10
CA ILE A 91 16.17 3.63 -25.31
C ILE A 91 15.29 3.36 -26.56
N LYS A 92 14.46 2.33 -26.52
CA LYS A 92 13.56 1.96 -27.63
C LYS A 92 12.15 2.53 -27.49
N GLY A 93 11.85 3.20 -26.37
CA GLY A 93 10.57 3.87 -26.18
C GLY A 93 9.91 3.57 -24.83
N ASN A 94 8.60 3.78 -24.81
CA ASN A 94 7.78 3.60 -23.62
C ASN A 94 7.11 2.22 -23.60
N SER A 95 6.99 1.65 -22.41
CA SER A 95 6.16 0.47 -22.19
C SER A 95 4.68 0.78 -22.40
N PRO A 96 3.82 -0.23 -22.57
CA PRO A 96 2.38 -0.08 -22.39
C PRO A 96 2.08 0.57 -21.03
N VAL A 97 1.08 1.45 -21.01
CA VAL A 97 0.67 2.11 -19.76
C VAL A 97 -0.03 1.10 -18.86
N LEU A 98 0.41 1.04 -17.60
CA LEU A 98 -0.36 0.37 -16.56
C LEU A 98 -1.61 1.23 -16.32
N LYS A 99 -2.74 0.84 -16.91
CA LYS A 99 -4.02 1.50 -16.70
C LYS A 99 -4.45 1.31 -15.25
N THR A 100 -4.86 2.34 -14.72
CA THR A 100 -5.22 2.73 -13.38
C THR A 100 -5.83 1.67 -12.51
N LYS A 101 -5.30 1.55 -11.33
CA LYS A 101 -6.09 1.27 -10.13
C LYS A 101 -6.50 2.61 -9.51
N LYS A 102 -7.78 2.84 -9.26
CA LYS A 102 -8.24 3.92 -8.40
C LYS A 102 -7.55 3.78 -7.04
N ILE A 103 -7.23 4.88 -6.40
CA ILE A 103 -6.70 4.84 -5.02
C ILE A 103 -7.76 4.18 -4.14
N GLU A 104 -7.36 3.09 -3.50
CA GLU A 104 -8.25 2.33 -2.62
C GLU A 104 -8.34 3.00 -1.25
N VAL A 105 -9.52 2.98 -0.66
CA VAL A 105 -9.77 3.51 0.69
C VAL A 105 -9.53 2.41 1.72
N VAL A 106 -8.60 2.63 2.62
CA VAL A 106 -8.44 1.82 3.82
C VAL A 106 -8.89 2.64 5.03
N PRO A 107 -9.31 1.99 6.13
CA PRO A 107 -9.77 2.69 7.32
C PRO A 107 -8.71 3.63 7.86
N ASP A 108 -9.13 4.74 8.44
CA ASP A 108 -8.20 5.64 9.12
C ASP A 108 -7.70 5.02 10.46
N THR A 109 -6.82 5.73 11.12
CA THR A 109 -6.27 5.29 12.40
C THR A 109 -7.38 5.32 13.46
N PRO A 110 -7.69 4.18 14.11
CA PRO A 110 -8.69 4.17 15.17
C PRO A 110 -8.34 5.13 16.29
N LYS A 111 -9.30 5.91 16.71
CA LYS A 111 -9.25 6.68 17.97
C LYS A 111 -9.65 5.72 19.10
N VAL A 112 -9.00 5.83 20.25
CA VAL A 112 -9.29 5.04 21.43
C VAL A 112 -9.71 6.00 22.53
N ASP A 113 -10.77 5.67 23.24
CA ASP A 113 -11.20 6.41 24.41
C ASP A 113 -10.16 6.32 25.53
N LYS A 114 -10.30 7.16 26.56
CA LYS A 114 -9.34 7.23 27.65
C LYS A 114 -9.14 5.86 28.29
N LEU A 115 -7.93 5.34 28.21
CA LEU A 115 -7.53 4.08 28.84
C LEU A 115 -7.10 4.31 30.28
N LYS A 116 -7.70 3.55 31.21
CA LYS A 116 -7.36 3.55 32.63
C LYS A 116 -7.17 2.11 33.12
N ALA A 117 -6.38 1.92 34.16
CA ALA A 117 -6.31 0.65 34.87
C ALA A 117 -7.70 0.26 35.42
N GLY A 118 -7.99 -1.02 35.52
CA GLY A 118 -9.27 -1.57 35.95
C GLY A 118 -10.32 -1.73 34.84
N LEU A 119 -10.17 -1.12 33.67
CA LEU A 119 -11.14 -1.25 32.58
C LEU A 119 -11.15 -2.68 32.01
N LYS A 120 -12.33 -3.28 31.92
CA LYS A 120 -12.59 -4.58 31.27
C LYS A 120 -13.03 -4.45 29.80
N LYS A 121 -12.99 -3.26 29.24
CA LYS A 121 -13.32 -3.00 27.84
C LYS A 121 -12.44 -1.91 27.25
N VAL A 122 -12.21 -1.98 25.94
CA VAL A 122 -11.60 -0.91 25.14
C VAL A 122 -12.63 -0.44 24.15
N THR A 123 -12.94 0.85 24.18
CA THR A 123 -13.88 1.52 23.29
C THR A 123 -13.16 2.55 22.45
N GLY A 124 -13.79 2.97 21.37
CA GLY A 124 -13.28 4.02 20.52
C GLY A 124 -14.04 4.12 19.20
N HIS A 125 -13.44 4.86 18.27
CA HIS A 125 -14.08 5.23 17.02
C HIS A 125 -13.09 5.11 15.85
N VAL A 126 -13.59 4.70 14.70
CA VAL A 126 -12.88 4.74 13.41
C VAL A 126 -13.65 5.70 12.52
N ASP A 127 -12.98 6.74 12.03
CA ASP A 127 -13.63 7.66 11.10
C ASP A 127 -14.05 6.88 9.86
N VAL A 128 -15.33 6.90 9.61
CA VAL A 128 -15.98 6.23 8.49
C VAL A 128 -15.68 7.03 7.25
N VAL A 129 -14.79 6.56 6.40
CA VAL A 129 -14.50 7.19 5.12
C VAL A 129 -15.44 6.57 4.10
N GLY A 130 -16.47 7.30 3.69
CA GLY A 130 -17.23 6.97 2.50
C GLY A 130 -16.31 6.92 1.29
N ASP A 131 -16.56 6.09 0.33
CA ASP A 131 -15.76 6.02 -0.90
C ASP A 131 -15.96 7.21 -1.84
N GLY A 132 -16.79 8.18 -1.45
CA GLY A 132 -16.99 9.44 -2.16
C GLY A 132 -17.77 9.32 -3.46
N THR A 133 -18.54 8.28 -3.67
CA THR A 133 -19.20 8.00 -4.94
C THR A 133 -20.70 8.25 -4.97
N GLU A 134 -21.32 8.68 -3.87
CA GLU A 134 -22.77 8.91 -3.90
C GLU A 134 -23.19 10.27 -3.33
N ALA A 135 -23.99 10.97 -4.10
CA ALA A 135 -24.63 12.24 -3.74
C ALA A 135 -25.67 12.10 -2.61
N ASP A 136 -26.01 10.90 -2.22
CA ASP A 136 -27.16 10.56 -1.38
C ASP A 136 -26.79 9.98 -0.01
N GLY A 137 -25.54 10.06 0.40
CA GLY A 137 -25.14 10.03 1.81
C GLY A 137 -25.15 8.69 2.52
N VAL A 138 -25.35 7.55 1.88
CA VAL A 138 -25.31 6.25 2.55
C VAL A 138 -24.51 5.21 1.76
N THR A 139 -23.22 5.22 1.93
CA THR A 139 -22.43 4.08 1.47
C THR A 139 -22.23 3.06 2.58
N VAL A 140 -22.81 1.92 2.38
CA VAL A 140 -22.86 0.77 3.31
C VAL A 140 -21.53 -0.01 3.38
N GLU A 141 -20.43 0.49 2.81
CA GLU A 141 -19.15 -0.27 2.77
C GLU A 141 -18.41 -0.37 4.10
N ASN A 142 -18.82 0.36 5.12
CA ASN A 142 -18.15 0.35 6.42
C ASN A 142 -18.48 -0.85 7.31
N THR A 143 -19.55 -1.57 7.05
CA THR A 143 -19.97 -2.75 7.85
C THR A 143 -18.94 -3.87 7.87
N ASN A 144 -17.98 -3.87 6.94
CA ASN A 144 -16.91 -4.86 6.87
C ASN A 144 -15.59 -4.40 7.53
N THR A 145 -15.57 -3.22 8.15
CA THR A 145 -14.39 -2.76 8.88
C THR A 145 -14.30 -3.46 10.22
N LYS A 146 -13.17 -4.08 10.49
CA LYS A 146 -12.85 -4.72 11.77
C LYS A 146 -11.72 -3.99 12.46
N VAL A 147 -11.86 -3.79 13.76
CA VAL A 147 -10.81 -3.22 14.62
C VAL A 147 -10.06 -4.35 15.31
N PHE A 148 -8.76 -4.32 15.20
CA PHE A 148 -7.85 -5.26 15.85
C PHE A 148 -7.14 -4.53 16.99
N ILE A 149 -7.29 -5.07 18.19
CA ILE A 149 -6.68 -4.55 19.41
C ILE A 149 -5.73 -5.61 19.94
N LEU A 150 -4.50 -5.21 20.23
CA LEU A 150 -3.53 -6.05 20.93
C LEU A 150 -3.26 -5.43 22.29
N VAL A 151 -3.54 -6.19 23.35
CA VAL A 151 -3.17 -5.83 24.72
C VAL A 151 -2.04 -6.75 25.12
N ASN A 152 -0.84 -6.21 25.32
CA ASN A 152 0.38 -6.98 25.61
C ASN A 152 0.57 -8.20 24.68
N GLY A 153 0.30 -8.03 23.40
CA GLY A 153 0.41 -9.09 22.39
C GLY A 153 -0.85 -9.95 22.22
N LYS A 154 -1.76 -9.98 23.18
CA LYS A 154 -3.02 -10.72 23.06
C LYS A 154 -4.00 -10.01 22.14
N LYS A 155 -4.50 -10.71 21.13
CA LYS A 155 -5.34 -10.16 20.06
C LYS A 155 -6.83 -10.24 20.41
N TYR A 156 -7.52 -9.13 20.15
CA TYR A 156 -8.97 -9.01 20.21
C TYR A 156 -9.46 -8.39 18.90
N ILE A 157 -10.69 -8.69 18.52
CA ILE A 157 -11.30 -8.19 17.28
C ILE A 157 -12.71 -7.70 17.59
N ALA A 158 -13.07 -6.54 17.05
CA ALA A 158 -14.43 -6.01 17.04
C ALA A 158 -14.84 -5.57 15.63
N SER A 159 -16.12 -5.64 15.35
CA SER A 159 -16.74 -4.91 14.23
C SER A 159 -17.02 -3.47 14.68
N ILE A 160 -17.14 -2.56 13.73
CA ILE A 160 -17.67 -1.21 14.01
C ILE A 160 -19.18 -1.20 13.77
N ASP A 161 -19.87 -0.31 14.45
CA ASP A 161 -21.25 0.04 14.14
C ASP A 161 -21.34 1.04 12.97
N PHE A 162 -22.57 1.45 12.59
CA PHE A 162 -22.79 2.43 11.52
C PHE A 162 -22.15 3.80 11.80
N GLY A 163 -22.01 4.16 13.07
CA GLY A 163 -21.32 5.40 13.47
C GLY A 163 -19.82 5.28 13.55
N GLY A 164 -19.23 4.10 13.24
CA GLY A 164 -17.80 3.86 13.33
C GLY A 164 -17.31 3.51 14.72
N ASN A 165 -18.18 3.36 15.72
CA ASN A 165 -17.80 3.04 17.08
C ASN A 165 -17.49 1.54 17.23
N TYR A 166 -16.59 1.22 18.14
CA TYR A 166 -16.29 -0.16 18.48
C TYR A 166 -16.13 -0.36 19.98
N THR A 167 -16.45 -1.57 20.42
CA THR A 167 -16.27 -2.02 21.81
C THR A 167 -15.64 -3.40 21.81
N VAL A 168 -14.56 -3.57 22.55
CA VAL A 168 -13.92 -4.85 22.80
C VAL A 168 -13.95 -5.19 24.27
N LYS A 169 -14.59 -6.30 24.64
CA LYS A 169 -14.52 -6.86 26.00
C LYS A 169 -13.19 -7.58 26.19
N LEU A 170 -12.51 -7.32 27.29
CA LEU A 170 -11.24 -7.94 27.64
C LEU A 170 -11.48 -9.11 28.61
N LYS A 171 -10.68 -10.17 28.48
CA LYS A 171 -10.73 -11.31 29.41
C LYS A 171 -10.18 -10.96 30.81
N LYS A 172 -9.24 -9.98 30.87
CA LYS A 172 -8.67 -9.45 32.12
C LYS A 172 -8.75 -7.93 32.07
N PRO A 173 -8.92 -7.26 33.22
CA PRO A 173 -8.87 -5.79 33.25
C PRO A 173 -7.48 -5.28 32.81
N LEU A 174 -7.45 -4.07 32.27
CA LEU A 174 -6.22 -3.37 32.00
C LEU A 174 -5.50 -3.03 33.30
N ILE A 175 -4.18 -3.08 33.29
CA ILE A 175 -3.34 -2.61 34.38
C ILE A 175 -2.49 -1.43 33.90
N SER A 176 -1.97 -0.62 34.83
CA SER A 176 -1.07 0.49 34.49
C SER A 176 0.12 -0.03 33.69
N LYS A 177 0.58 0.78 32.71
CA LYS A 177 1.66 0.48 31.77
C LYS A 177 1.34 -0.58 30.71
N ASP A 178 0.13 -1.17 30.68
CA ASP A 178 -0.27 -2.06 29.58
C ASP A 178 -0.10 -1.37 28.22
N LYS A 179 0.41 -2.14 27.26
CA LYS A 179 0.59 -1.67 25.86
C LYS A 179 -0.62 -2.08 25.03
N VAL A 180 -1.38 -1.09 24.58
CA VAL A 180 -2.54 -1.29 23.71
C VAL A 180 -2.20 -0.80 22.31
N ILE A 181 -2.25 -1.69 21.32
CA ILE A 181 -2.03 -1.35 19.90
C ILE A 181 -3.35 -1.54 19.17
N VAL A 182 -3.81 -0.53 18.46
CA VAL A 182 -5.08 -0.56 17.73
C VAL A 182 -4.83 -0.29 16.26
N LYS A 183 -5.54 -0.99 15.40
CA LYS A 183 -5.54 -0.83 13.95
C LYS A 183 -6.88 -1.27 13.38
N ALA A 184 -7.33 -0.67 12.28
CA ALA A 184 -8.53 -1.07 11.57
C ALA A 184 -8.18 -1.71 10.23
N ARG A 185 -9.06 -2.59 9.73
CA ARG A 185 -8.94 -3.25 8.43
C ARG A 185 -10.30 -3.36 7.76
N ASN A 186 -10.35 -3.09 6.46
CA ASN A 186 -11.48 -3.40 5.60
C ASN A 186 -11.04 -4.38 4.49
N LYS A 187 -11.92 -4.64 3.50
CA LYS A 187 -11.60 -5.49 2.32
C LYS A 187 -10.42 -4.96 1.50
N LYS A 188 -10.17 -3.66 1.51
CA LYS A 188 -9.12 -2.99 0.71
C LYS A 188 -7.75 -3.00 1.39
N GLY A 189 -7.71 -3.18 2.70
CA GLY A 189 -6.45 -3.28 3.42
C GLY A 189 -6.49 -2.85 4.87
N MET A 190 -5.29 -2.68 5.43
CA MET A 190 -5.06 -2.32 6.82
C MET A 190 -4.74 -0.83 6.92
N GLY A 191 -5.40 -0.14 7.82
CA GLY A 191 -5.08 1.23 8.23
C GLY A 191 -3.80 1.32 9.05
N ILE A 192 -3.47 2.53 9.47
CA ILE A 192 -2.29 2.79 10.30
C ILE A 192 -2.55 2.27 11.72
N LYS A 193 -1.55 1.61 12.31
CA LYS A 193 -1.59 1.21 13.72
C LYS A 193 -1.24 2.38 14.63
N LYS A 194 -1.88 2.48 15.78
CA LYS A 194 -1.53 3.42 16.85
C LYS A 194 -1.29 2.67 18.16
N LYS A 195 -0.33 3.14 18.94
CA LYS A 195 0.04 2.56 20.23
C LYS A 195 -0.36 3.51 21.34
N TYR A 196 -0.90 2.95 22.41
CA TYR A 196 -1.27 3.63 23.63
C TYR A 196 -0.65 2.92 24.83
N ILE A 197 -0.45 3.63 25.90
CA ILE A 197 -0.02 3.12 27.21
C ILE A 197 -1.14 3.44 28.21
N VAL A 198 -1.55 2.45 28.96
CA VAL A 198 -2.56 2.61 30.03
C VAL A 198 -1.93 3.40 31.18
N LYS A 199 -2.65 4.42 31.63
CA LYS A 199 -2.27 5.22 32.79
C LYS A 199 -2.83 4.61 34.07
#